data_97ec42295e10586ce7d21e91ef4b5244
#
_entry.id   97ec42295e10586ce7d21e91ef4b5244
#
_cell.length_a   1.000
_cell.length_b   1.000
_cell.length_c   1.000
_cell.angle_alpha   90.00
_cell.angle_beta   90.00
_cell.angle_gamma   90.00
#
_symmetry.space_group_name_H-M   'P 1'
#
loop_
_entity.id
_entity.type
_entity.pdbx_description
1 polymer ?
#
loop_
_entity_poly.entity_id
_entity_poly.type
_entity_poly.pdbx_seq_one_letter_code
_entity_poly.pdbx_strand_id
1 'polypeptide(L)'
;MKKRKVELVVLSDVHLGTFGCHAKELLHYLTSIKPKILVLNGDIIDIWQFRKSYFPKIHLKVIQKILAMASKGTKVYYITGNHDELLRKFSDTTMGNFSILDKLVLELDDKKAWIFHGDVFDVSVQHSKWIAKLGGLGYDYLILINRFVNWCLHKMGREPYSFSKKIKSSVKKAVKHISDFETTATDLAIEKQYDYVVCGHIHEPNIVEKSNKNGKTMYLNSGDWVENLTALEYHKKRWKLFRYSEHNYTEDEEDLFEMEN
;
A
#
# COMPACT_ATOMS: atom_id res chain seq x y z
N MET A 1 -13.04 1.77 -24.51
CA MET A 1 -12.01 0.69 -24.44
C MET A 1 -12.52 -0.60 -23.84
N LYS A 2 -11.99 -1.79 -24.27
CA LYS A 2 -12.34 -3.09 -23.69
C LYS A 2 -11.52 -3.31 -22.43
N LYS A 3 -12.14 -3.22 -21.24
CA LYS A 3 -11.47 -3.40 -19.93
C LYS A 3 -10.80 -4.78 -19.82
N ARG A 4 -9.59 -4.82 -19.28
CA ARG A 4 -8.89 -6.07 -18.97
C ARG A 4 -9.65 -6.84 -17.89
N LYS A 5 -9.99 -8.11 -18.16
CA LYS A 5 -10.57 -9.01 -17.14
C LYS A 5 -9.44 -9.56 -16.26
N VAL A 6 -9.59 -9.42 -14.95
CA VAL A 6 -8.66 -9.93 -13.94
C VAL A 6 -9.48 -10.73 -12.91
N GLU A 7 -8.95 -11.79 -12.36
CA GLU A 7 -9.67 -12.58 -11.36
C GLU A 7 -9.63 -11.92 -9.99
N LEU A 8 -8.43 -11.55 -9.53
CA LEU A 8 -8.22 -10.88 -8.25
C LEU A 8 -7.20 -9.76 -8.42
N VAL A 9 -7.50 -8.62 -7.81
CA VAL A 9 -6.56 -7.49 -7.67
C VAL A 9 -6.40 -7.17 -6.19
N VAL A 10 -5.18 -6.95 -5.75
CA VAL A 10 -4.86 -6.45 -4.40
C VAL A 10 -4.16 -5.11 -4.51
N LEU A 11 -4.68 -4.11 -3.82
CA LEU A 11 -4.13 -2.77 -3.64
C LEU A 11 -3.90 -2.53 -2.15
N SER A 12 -2.84 -1.84 -1.77
CA SER A 12 -2.62 -1.35 -0.41
C SER A 12 -1.98 0.02 -0.43
N ASP A 13 -1.90 0.65 0.73
CA ASP A 13 -1.07 1.84 0.97
C ASP A 13 -1.35 2.96 -0.06
N VAL A 14 -2.64 3.27 -0.23
CA VAL A 14 -3.12 4.29 -1.17
C VAL A 14 -3.06 5.68 -0.56
N HIS A 15 -3.34 5.79 0.74
CA HIS A 15 -3.31 7.02 1.52
C HIS A 15 -4.16 8.16 0.93
N LEU A 16 -5.40 7.87 0.53
CA LEU A 16 -6.36 8.91 0.12
C LEU A 16 -6.53 9.94 1.24
N GLY A 17 -6.44 11.21 0.89
CA GLY A 17 -6.46 12.33 1.84
C GLY A 17 -5.08 12.94 2.11
N THR A 18 -4.01 12.37 1.55
CA THR A 18 -2.64 12.91 1.62
C THR A 18 -2.19 13.51 0.28
N PHE A 19 -1.16 14.38 0.33
CA PHE A 19 -0.56 14.97 -0.88
C PHE A 19 0.26 13.96 -1.68
N GLY A 20 0.76 12.88 -1.05
CA GLY A 20 1.59 11.86 -1.69
C GLY A 20 0.81 10.85 -2.52
N CYS A 21 -0.52 10.80 -2.38
CA CYS A 21 -1.34 9.83 -3.08
C CYS A 21 -1.45 10.12 -4.58
N HIS A 22 -1.08 9.17 -5.42
CA HIS A 22 -1.24 9.21 -6.87
C HIS A 22 -2.66 8.76 -7.29
N ALA A 23 -3.66 9.52 -6.84
CA ALA A 23 -5.08 9.17 -7.03
C ALA A 23 -5.53 9.22 -8.50
N LYS A 24 -4.93 10.06 -9.35
CA LYS A 24 -5.24 10.13 -10.79
C LYS A 24 -4.81 8.83 -11.48
N GLU A 25 -3.60 8.39 -11.24
CA GLU A 25 -3.00 7.17 -11.77
C GLU A 25 -3.76 5.92 -11.29
N LEU A 26 -4.14 5.90 -10.00
CA LEU A 26 -4.97 4.82 -9.44
C LEU A 26 -6.34 4.77 -10.09
N LEU A 27 -7.01 5.90 -10.26
CA LEU A 27 -8.33 5.97 -10.93
C LEU A 27 -8.23 5.46 -12.36
N HIS A 28 -7.17 5.82 -13.06
CA HIS A 28 -6.88 5.37 -14.42
C HIS A 28 -6.72 3.83 -14.46
N TYR A 29 -5.88 3.28 -13.59
CA TYR A 29 -5.72 1.84 -13.44
C TYR A 29 -7.05 1.12 -13.16
N LEU A 30 -7.81 1.58 -12.16
CA LEU A 30 -9.13 1.01 -11.82
C LEU A 30 -10.14 1.12 -12.97
N THR A 31 -9.99 2.10 -13.86
CA THR A 31 -10.86 2.27 -15.01
C THR A 31 -10.52 1.29 -16.13
N SER A 32 -9.25 0.92 -16.28
CA SER A 32 -8.76 0.00 -17.33
C SER A 32 -9.07 -1.47 -17.06
N ILE A 33 -9.47 -1.83 -15.83
CA ILE A 33 -9.66 -3.23 -15.42
C ILE A 33 -11.12 -3.56 -15.06
N LYS A 34 -11.44 -4.87 -15.09
CA LYS A 34 -12.69 -5.45 -14.58
C LYS A 34 -12.36 -6.68 -13.74
N PRO A 35 -12.01 -6.51 -12.46
CA PRO A 35 -11.72 -7.63 -11.57
C PRO A 35 -13.01 -8.33 -11.12
N LYS A 36 -12.91 -9.66 -10.84
CA LYS A 36 -13.96 -10.39 -10.13
C LYS A 36 -13.92 -10.06 -8.64
N ILE A 37 -12.71 -9.97 -8.08
CA ILE A 37 -12.44 -9.65 -6.69
C ILE A 37 -11.44 -8.49 -6.64
N LEU A 38 -11.74 -7.48 -5.82
CA LEU A 38 -10.84 -6.37 -5.48
C LEU A 38 -10.60 -6.38 -3.97
N VAL A 39 -9.36 -6.53 -3.55
CA VAL A 39 -8.94 -6.42 -2.15
C VAL A 39 -8.23 -5.09 -1.96
N LEU A 40 -8.74 -4.29 -1.06
CA LEU A 40 -8.16 -3.05 -0.55
C LEU A 40 -7.47 -3.42 0.76
N ASN A 41 -6.16 -3.64 0.72
CA ASN A 41 -5.42 -4.30 1.80
C ASN A 41 -4.76 -3.29 2.76
N GLY A 42 -5.57 -2.44 3.38
CA GLY A 42 -5.18 -1.49 4.41
C GLY A 42 -4.57 -0.19 3.89
N ASP A 43 -4.63 0.83 4.73
CA ASP A 43 -4.11 2.17 4.47
C ASP A 43 -4.64 2.80 3.17
N ILE A 44 -5.94 2.57 2.92
CA ILE A 44 -6.61 3.10 1.73
C ILE A 44 -6.99 4.56 1.95
N ILE A 45 -7.50 4.90 3.13
CA ILE A 45 -7.83 6.28 3.53
C ILE A 45 -6.94 6.65 4.71
N ASP A 46 -6.14 7.69 4.54
CA ASP A 46 -5.30 8.17 5.65
C ASP A 46 -6.11 9.02 6.62
N ILE A 47 -6.72 8.37 7.60
CA ILE A 47 -7.54 9.05 8.61
C ILE A 47 -6.64 9.79 9.62
N TRP A 48 -5.38 9.37 9.81
CA TRP A 48 -4.46 10.02 10.73
C TRP A 48 -3.95 11.37 10.24
N GLN A 49 -3.64 11.48 8.94
CA GLN A 49 -3.19 12.72 8.32
C GLN A 49 -4.34 13.52 7.71
N PHE A 50 -5.59 13.06 7.92
CA PHE A 50 -6.76 13.71 7.37
C PHE A 50 -6.85 15.18 7.80
N ARG A 51 -6.69 16.07 6.83
CA ARG A 51 -6.92 17.51 7.05
C ARG A 51 -8.34 17.84 6.61
N LYS A 52 -9.13 18.43 7.52
CA LYS A 52 -10.53 18.82 7.24
C LYS A 52 -10.71 19.64 5.95
N SER A 53 -9.63 20.32 5.50
CA SER A 53 -9.63 21.19 4.30
C SER A 53 -9.01 20.53 3.07
N TYR A 54 -8.51 19.29 3.15
CA TYR A 54 -7.83 18.64 2.03
C TYR A 54 -8.36 17.24 1.78
N PHE A 55 -9.28 17.16 0.86
CA PHE A 55 -9.71 15.93 0.20
C PHE A 55 -10.08 16.25 -1.24
N PRO A 56 -9.12 16.20 -2.18
CA PRO A 56 -9.34 16.56 -3.57
C PRO A 56 -10.46 15.75 -4.23
N LYS A 57 -11.16 16.36 -5.18
CA LYS A 57 -12.24 15.68 -5.94
C LYS A 57 -11.78 14.35 -6.57
N ILE A 58 -10.51 14.27 -7.00
CA ILE A 58 -9.96 13.06 -7.60
C ILE A 58 -9.90 11.89 -6.59
N HIS A 59 -9.63 12.15 -5.30
CA HIS A 59 -9.67 11.13 -4.25
C HIS A 59 -11.09 10.59 -4.06
N LEU A 60 -12.09 11.48 -4.11
CA LEU A 60 -13.49 11.07 -4.06
C LEU A 60 -13.89 10.24 -5.29
N LYS A 61 -13.39 10.59 -6.49
CA LYS A 61 -13.62 9.80 -7.71
C LYS A 61 -13.07 8.38 -7.60
N VAL A 62 -11.93 8.16 -6.91
CA VAL A 62 -11.40 6.82 -6.62
C VAL A 62 -12.39 6.02 -5.77
N ILE A 63 -12.91 6.60 -4.69
CA ILE A 63 -13.91 5.95 -3.82
C ILE A 63 -15.17 5.62 -4.61
N GLN A 64 -15.69 6.57 -5.38
CA GLN A 64 -16.87 6.38 -6.25
C GLN A 64 -16.65 5.25 -7.25
N LYS A 65 -15.43 5.15 -7.83
CA LYS A 65 -15.08 4.09 -8.76
C LYS A 65 -15.12 2.72 -8.10
N ILE A 66 -14.55 2.58 -6.90
CA ILE A 66 -14.56 1.33 -6.13
C ILE A 66 -15.99 0.91 -5.81
N LEU A 67 -16.83 1.83 -5.31
CA LEU A 67 -18.24 1.56 -5.02
C LEU A 67 -19.03 1.19 -6.29
N ALA A 68 -18.75 1.86 -7.41
CA ALA A 68 -19.35 1.53 -8.71
C ALA A 68 -18.93 0.14 -9.22
N MET A 69 -17.72 -0.33 -8.91
CA MET A 69 -17.28 -1.70 -9.20
C MET A 69 -18.04 -2.70 -8.35
N ALA A 70 -18.21 -2.43 -7.05
CA ALA A 70 -19.00 -3.29 -6.15
C ALA A 70 -20.46 -3.38 -6.61
N SER A 71 -21.11 -2.27 -6.98
CA SER A 71 -22.49 -2.25 -7.48
C SER A 71 -22.66 -3.00 -8.81
N LYS A 72 -21.59 -3.15 -9.61
CA LYS A 72 -21.57 -3.89 -10.88
C LYS A 72 -21.12 -5.35 -10.73
N GLY A 73 -21.05 -5.86 -9.48
CA GLY A 73 -20.82 -7.28 -9.20
C GLY A 73 -19.38 -7.68 -8.88
N THR A 74 -18.42 -6.74 -8.80
CA THR A 74 -17.08 -7.01 -8.26
C THR A 74 -17.22 -7.22 -6.74
N LYS A 75 -16.68 -8.32 -6.20
CA LYS A 75 -16.57 -8.51 -4.74
C LYS A 75 -15.43 -7.61 -4.24
N VAL A 76 -15.73 -6.67 -3.37
CA VAL A 76 -14.75 -5.74 -2.78
C VAL A 76 -14.55 -6.10 -1.32
N TYR A 77 -13.32 -6.40 -0.94
CA TYR A 77 -12.92 -6.63 0.44
C TYR A 77 -12.01 -5.47 0.89
N TYR A 78 -12.45 -4.75 1.91
CA TYR A 78 -11.66 -3.72 2.57
C TYR A 78 -11.05 -4.29 3.83
N ILE A 79 -9.75 -4.53 3.82
CA ILE A 79 -8.98 -4.94 5.00
C ILE A 79 -8.44 -3.66 5.64
N THR A 80 -8.55 -3.53 6.95
CA THR A 80 -8.13 -2.33 7.68
C THR A 80 -6.64 -2.35 7.95
N GLY A 81 -5.99 -1.20 7.76
CA GLY A 81 -4.60 -0.94 8.15
C GLY A 81 -4.51 -0.04 9.38
N ASN A 82 -3.31 0.44 9.68
CA ASN A 82 -3.08 1.33 10.81
C ASN A 82 -3.52 2.78 10.54
N HIS A 83 -3.44 3.29 9.31
CA HIS A 83 -3.90 4.63 8.98
C HIS A 83 -5.43 4.75 8.90
N ASP A 84 -6.13 3.66 8.68
CA ASP A 84 -7.58 3.58 8.66
C ASP A 84 -8.15 2.68 9.78
N GLU A 85 -7.41 2.51 10.88
CA GLU A 85 -7.76 1.65 12.03
C GLU A 85 -9.13 1.97 12.65
N LEU A 86 -9.64 3.19 12.48
CA LEU A 86 -10.98 3.56 12.96
C LEU A 86 -12.11 2.74 12.30
N LEU A 87 -11.85 2.20 11.10
CA LEU A 87 -12.78 1.33 10.40
C LEU A 87 -12.80 -0.09 10.98
N ARG A 88 -11.81 -0.47 11.79
CA ARG A 88 -11.69 -1.80 12.41
C ARG A 88 -12.86 -2.14 13.32
N LYS A 89 -13.50 -1.13 13.92
CA LYS A 89 -14.74 -1.30 14.68
C LYS A 89 -15.95 -1.79 13.86
N PHE A 90 -15.85 -1.72 12.53
CA PHE A 90 -16.84 -2.22 11.57
C PHE A 90 -16.38 -3.51 10.88
N SER A 91 -15.33 -4.17 11.38
CA SER A 91 -14.88 -5.46 10.87
C SER A 91 -16.04 -6.47 10.87
N ASP A 92 -15.99 -7.40 9.93
CA ASP A 92 -17.02 -8.41 9.67
C ASP A 92 -18.38 -7.85 9.21
N THR A 93 -18.41 -6.58 8.78
CA THR A 93 -19.60 -5.98 8.17
C THR A 93 -19.60 -6.19 6.65
N THR A 94 -20.74 -6.64 6.11
CA THR A 94 -20.93 -6.81 4.66
C THR A 94 -22.14 -5.99 4.18
N MET A 95 -21.92 -5.22 3.12
CA MET A 95 -22.93 -4.39 2.45
C MET A 95 -22.96 -4.78 0.96
N GLY A 96 -23.82 -5.74 0.60
CA GLY A 96 -23.88 -6.29 -0.76
C GLY A 96 -22.55 -6.96 -1.16
N ASN A 97 -21.88 -6.40 -2.17
CA ASN A 97 -20.58 -6.91 -2.61
C ASN A 97 -19.38 -6.21 -1.94
N PHE A 98 -19.59 -5.41 -0.91
CA PHE A 98 -18.54 -4.72 -0.18
C PHE A 98 -18.47 -5.22 1.26
N SER A 99 -17.31 -5.70 1.70
CA SER A 99 -17.09 -6.21 3.07
C SER A 99 -15.89 -5.54 3.71
N ILE A 100 -15.99 -5.23 5.01
CA ILE A 100 -14.89 -4.71 5.83
C ILE A 100 -14.39 -5.84 6.72
N LEU A 101 -13.08 -6.09 6.72
CA LEU A 101 -12.44 -7.22 7.40
C LEU A 101 -11.11 -6.79 8.02
N ASP A 102 -10.59 -7.57 8.99
CA ASP A 102 -9.21 -7.40 9.49
C ASP A 102 -8.21 -8.27 8.73
N LYS A 103 -8.67 -9.37 8.17
CA LYS A 103 -7.90 -10.32 7.36
C LYS A 103 -8.84 -11.10 6.46
N LEU A 104 -8.30 -11.69 5.42
CA LEU A 104 -9.06 -12.49 4.46
C LEU A 104 -8.28 -13.75 4.10
N VAL A 105 -8.96 -14.87 4.03
CA VAL A 105 -8.41 -16.09 3.44
C VAL A 105 -9.25 -16.41 2.20
N LEU A 106 -8.58 -16.49 1.05
CA LEU A 106 -9.18 -16.88 -0.22
C LEU A 106 -8.62 -18.21 -0.68
N GLU A 107 -9.46 -19.02 -1.29
CA GLU A 107 -9.06 -20.19 -2.04
C GLU A 107 -8.92 -19.84 -3.53
N LEU A 108 -7.73 -20.00 -4.07
CA LEU A 108 -7.35 -19.66 -5.43
C LEU A 108 -6.81 -20.91 -6.12
N ASP A 109 -7.62 -21.58 -6.95
CA ASP A 109 -7.20 -22.78 -7.69
C ASP A 109 -6.56 -23.85 -6.75
N ASP A 110 -7.27 -24.26 -5.71
CA ASP A 110 -6.88 -25.23 -4.66
C ASP A 110 -5.71 -24.78 -3.76
N LYS A 111 -5.34 -23.49 -3.82
CA LYS A 111 -4.30 -22.87 -2.98
C LYS A 111 -4.92 -21.83 -2.06
N LYS A 112 -4.44 -21.78 -0.82
CA LYS A 112 -4.92 -20.85 0.20
C LYS A 112 -4.07 -19.59 0.24
N ALA A 113 -4.70 -18.43 0.00
CA ALA A 113 -4.10 -17.12 0.12
C ALA A 113 -4.56 -16.43 1.40
N TRP A 114 -3.64 -16.15 2.31
CA TRP A 114 -3.87 -15.35 3.50
C TRP A 114 -3.47 -13.91 3.24
N ILE A 115 -4.44 -13.00 3.34
CA ILE A 115 -4.31 -11.58 3.00
C ILE A 115 -4.60 -10.75 4.25
N PHE A 116 -3.69 -9.88 4.63
CA PHE A 116 -3.81 -8.94 5.74
C PHE A 116 -2.85 -7.77 5.52
N HIS A 117 -3.09 -6.64 6.18
CA HIS A 117 -2.27 -5.45 5.94
C HIS A 117 -0.81 -5.64 6.37
N GLY A 118 -0.57 -6.05 7.60
CA GLY A 118 0.77 -6.30 8.12
C GLY A 118 1.13 -5.50 9.37
N ASP A 119 0.40 -4.46 9.70
CA ASP A 119 0.62 -3.57 10.85
C ASP A 119 0.66 -4.31 12.20
N VAL A 120 0.09 -5.49 12.29
CA VAL A 120 0.12 -6.33 13.49
C VAL A 120 1.52 -6.83 13.87
N PHE A 121 2.47 -6.86 12.92
CA PHE A 121 3.85 -7.26 13.17
C PHE A 121 4.74 -6.11 13.64
N ASP A 122 4.22 -4.90 13.61
CA ASP A 122 4.98 -3.71 13.95
C ASP A 122 4.83 -3.36 15.43
N VAL A 123 5.35 -4.22 16.31
CA VAL A 123 5.34 -4.02 17.76
C VAL A 123 6.03 -2.70 18.17
N SER A 124 6.93 -2.19 17.33
CA SER A 124 7.60 -0.91 17.53
C SER A 124 6.71 0.30 17.21
N VAL A 125 5.68 0.15 16.37
CA VAL A 125 4.78 1.24 15.95
C VAL A 125 3.86 1.68 17.08
N GLN A 126 3.48 0.81 18.01
CA GLN A 126 2.69 1.25 19.18
C GLN A 126 3.42 2.30 20.03
N HIS A 127 4.75 2.27 20.08
CA HIS A 127 5.56 3.29 20.76
C HIS A 127 6.00 4.44 19.86
N SER A 128 5.96 4.30 18.54
CA SER A 128 6.44 5.31 17.59
C SER A 128 5.34 6.08 16.86
N LYS A 129 4.05 5.85 17.17
CA LYS A 129 2.91 6.57 16.55
C LYS A 129 3.09 8.10 16.58
N TRP A 130 3.67 8.67 17.63
CA TRP A 130 3.95 10.11 17.65
C TRP A 130 5.30 10.49 17.04
N ILE A 131 6.26 9.57 16.99
CA ILE A 131 7.56 9.77 16.29
C ILE A 131 7.37 9.75 14.78
N ALA A 132 6.51 8.86 14.24
CA ALA A 132 6.11 8.87 12.83
C ALA A 132 5.36 10.16 12.45
N LYS A 133 4.48 10.65 13.35
CA LYS A 133 3.78 11.93 13.17
C LYS A 133 4.72 13.14 13.16
N LEU A 134 5.86 13.07 13.86
CA LEU A 134 6.94 14.04 13.79
C LEU A 134 7.85 13.81 12.57
N GLY A 135 7.98 12.57 12.08
CA GLY A 135 8.85 12.20 10.96
C GLY A 135 8.42 12.81 9.63
N GLY A 136 7.12 12.79 9.31
CA GLY A 136 6.61 13.31 8.04
C GLY A 136 6.75 14.84 7.89
N LEU A 137 6.58 15.60 8.99
CA LEU A 137 6.85 17.05 9.00
C LEU A 137 8.32 17.36 9.27
N GLY A 138 9.06 16.43 9.89
CA GLY A 138 10.44 16.63 10.29
C GLY A 138 11.47 16.42 9.18
N TYR A 139 11.16 15.64 8.14
CA TYR A 139 12.13 15.34 7.10
C TYR A 139 12.46 16.57 6.25
N ASP A 140 11.46 17.32 5.82
CA ASP A 140 11.66 18.57 5.08
C ASP A 140 12.32 19.65 5.95
N TYR A 141 11.92 19.74 7.22
CA TYR A 141 12.57 20.62 8.19
C TYR A 141 14.01 20.18 8.51
N LEU A 142 14.29 18.89 8.58
CA LEU A 142 15.65 18.36 8.79
C LEU A 142 16.58 18.69 7.61
N ILE A 143 16.08 18.65 6.37
CA ILE A 143 16.85 19.07 5.20
C ILE A 143 17.17 20.58 5.25
N LEU A 144 16.18 21.41 5.61
CA LEU A 144 16.36 22.85 5.75
C LEU A 144 17.31 23.21 6.91
N ILE A 145 17.14 22.55 8.07
CA ILE A 145 18.02 22.72 9.24
C ILE A 145 19.44 22.26 8.90
N ASN A 146 19.59 21.16 8.17
CA ASN A 146 20.91 20.68 7.74
C ASN A 146 21.63 21.66 6.81
N ARG A 147 20.91 22.24 5.83
CA ARG A 147 21.46 23.31 4.99
C ARG A 147 21.89 24.53 5.81
N PHE A 148 21.05 24.92 6.75
CA PHE A 148 21.33 26.06 7.62
C PHE A 148 22.50 25.79 8.57
N VAL A 149 22.54 24.64 9.22
CA VAL A 149 23.65 24.23 10.11
C VAL A 149 24.97 24.12 9.35
N ASN A 150 24.99 23.51 8.18
CA ASN A 150 26.19 23.39 7.37
C ASN A 150 26.65 24.76 6.84
N TRP A 151 25.72 25.69 6.51
CA TRP A 151 26.04 27.04 6.16
C TRP A 151 26.68 27.82 7.35
N CYS A 152 26.13 27.67 8.57
CA CYS A 152 26.71 28.24 9.79
C CYS A 152 28.09 27.66 10.10
N LEU A 153 28.26 26.33 10.01
CA LEU A 153 29.54 25.67 10.24
C LEU A 153 30.60 26.08 9.25
N HIS A 154 30.23 26.25 7.98
CA HIS A 154 31.14 26.79 6.94
C HIS A 154 31.59 28.21 7.23
N LYS A 155 30.66 29.11 7.70
CA LYS A 155 31.03 30.47 8.14
C LYS A 155 31.92 30.50 9.38
N MET A 156 31.85 29.47 10.23
CA MET A 156 32.66 29.32 11.44
C MET A 156 33.98 28.58 11.20
N GLY A 157 34.31 28.27 9.93
CA GLY A 157 35.55 27.57 9.58
C GLY A 157 35.58 26.09 10.08
N ARG A 158 34.43 25.52 10.38
CA ARG A 158 34.29 24.10 10.82
C ARG A 158 33.88 23.22 9.67
N GLU A 159 34.34 21.98 9.70
CA GLU A 159 33.96 20.99 8.70
C GLU A 159 32.44 20.67 8.71
N PRO A 160 31.83 20.42 7.53
CA PRO A 160 30.42 20.09 7.46
C PRO A 160 30.11 18.80 8.20
N TYR A 161 29.01 18.78 8.94
CA TYR A 161 28.56 17.61 9.69
C TYR A 161 28.14 16.50 8.73
N SER A 162 28.87 15.37 8.77
CA SER A 162 28.65 14.25 7.87
C SER A 162 27.42 13.43 8.30
N PHE A 163 26.29 13.62 7.65
CA PHE A 163 25.07 12.79 7.80
C PHE A 163 25.25 11.36 7.30
N SER A 164 26.35 11.04 6.61
CA SER A 164 26.58 9.75 5.95
C SER A 164 26.49 8.54 6.92
N LYS A 165 26.99 8.68 8.15
CA LYS A 165 26.88 7.61 9.16
C LYS A 165 25.44 7.39 9.63
N LYS A 166 24.66 8.46 9.79
CA LYS A 166 23.26 8.39 10.25
C LYS A 166 22.35 7.84 9.16
N ILE A 167 22.57 8.24 7.89
CA ILE A 167 21.88 7.71 6.72
C ILE A 167 22.19 6.21 6.56
N LYS A 168 23.45 5.79 6.61
CA LYS A 168 23.83 4.36 6.55
C LYS A 168 23.19 3.52 7.66
N SER A 169 23.09 4.06 8.88
CA SER A 169 22.45 3.35 10.00
C SER A 169 20.92 3.27 9.82
N SER A 170 20.28 4.32 9.26
CA SER A 170 18.85 4.33 8.97
C SER A 170 18.50 3.37 7.84
N VAL A 171 19.28 3.36 6.75
CA VAL A 171 19.11 2.39 5.65
C VAL A 171 19.27 0.96 6.16
N LYS A 172 20.31 0.68 6.97
CA LYS A 172 20.50 -0.66 7.56
C LYS A 172 19.32 -1.08 8.45
N LYS A 173 18.76 -0.16 9.23
CA LYS A 173 17.57 -0.42 10.06
C LYS A 173 16.34 -0.70 9.20
N ALA A 174 16.12 0.08 8.13
CA ALA A 174 15.01 -0.13 7.22
C ALA A 174 15.10 -1.48 6.52
N VAL A 175 16.27 -1.84 5.96
CA VAL A 175 16.49 -3.15 5.32
C VAL A 175 16.28 -4.29 6.32
N LYS A 176 16.75 -4.15 7.56
CA LYS A 176 16.51 -5.15 8.61
C LYS A 176 15.02 -5.27 8.92
N HIS A 177 14.31 -4.16 9.06
CA HIS A 177 12.87 -4.14 9.35
C HIS A 177 12.07 -4.86 8.26
N ILE A 178 12.35 -4.57 6.99
CA ILE A 178 11.76 -5.27 5.83
C ILE A 178 12.02 -6.77 5.91
N SER A 179 13.27 -7.17 6.15
CA SER A 179 13.65 -8.58 6.25
C SER A 179 12.98 -9.29 7.43
N ASP A 180 12.91 -8.65 8.59
CA ASP A 180 12.27 -9.20 9.79
C ASP A 180 10.75 -9.35 9.58
N PHE A 181 10.11 -8.38 8.92
CA PHE A 181 8.69 -8.40 8.56
C PHE A 181 8.39 -9.56 7.59
N GLU A 182 9.11 -9.65 6.47
CA GLU A 182 8.95 -10.72 5.50
C GLU A 182 9.11 -12.10 6.15
N THR A 183 10.14 -12.27 6.97
CA THR A 183 10.43 -13.53 7.67
C THR A 183 9.29 -13.90 8.62
N THR A 184 8.81 -12.96 9.42
CA THR A 184 7.70 -13.20 10.36
C THR A 184 6.43 -13.58 9.64
N ALA A 185 6.05 -12.85 8.57
CA ALA A 185 4.87 -13.15 7.78
C ALA A 185 4.93 -14.53 7.12
N THR A 186 6.10 -14.90 6.57
CA THR A 186 6.29 -16.18 5.89
C THR A 186 6.34 -17.35 6.84
N ASP A 187 7.01 -17.23 7.98
CA ASP A 187 7.08 -18.30 8.98
C ASP A 187 5.69 -18.62 9.53
N LEU A 188 4.88 -17.60 9.81
CA LEU A 188 3.51 -17.79 10.27
C LEU A 188 2.61 -18.39 9.18
N ALA A 189 2.79 -17.99 7.92
CA ALA A 189 2.05 -18.56 6.79
C ALA A 189 2.38 -20.06 6.58
N ILE A 190 3.67 -20.42 6.68
CA ILE A 190 4.12 -21.82 6.58
C ILE A 190 3.54 -22.66 7.74
N GLU A 191 3.60 -22.14 8.98
CA GLU A 191 3.04 -22.80 10.16
C GLU A 191 1.54 -23.10 9.98
N LYS A 192 0.80 -22.15 9.39
CA LYS A 192 -0.64 -22.27 9.14
C LYS A 192 -0.99 -22.92 7.79
N GLN A 193 0.00 -23.41 7.07
CA GLN A 193 -0.16 -24.10 5.78
C GLN A 193 -0.87 -23.24 4.72
N TYR A 194 -0.52 -21.96 4.63
CA TYR A 194 -0.94 -21.09 3.54
C TYR A 194 0.08 -21.12 2.40
N ASP A 195 -0.42 -21.27 1.15
CA ASP A 195 0.39 -21.29 -0.06
C ASP A 195 0.88 -19.87 -0.42
N TYR A 196 0.07 -18.86 -0.10
CA TYR A 196 0.31 -17.46 -0.36
C TYR A 196 0.11 -16.64 0.91
N VAL A 197 1.04 -15.72 1.17
CA VAL A 197 0.89 -14.65 2.16
C VAL A 197 0.98 -13.31 1.47
N VAL A 198 -0.08 -12.49 1.60
CA VAL A 198 -0.23 -11.22 0.88
C VAL A 198 -0.31 -10.08 1.88
N CYS A 199 0.66 -9.16 1.81
CA CYS A 199 0.80 -8.03 2.71
C CYS A 199 0.83 -6.68 1.95
N GLY A 200 0.74 -5.59 2.69
CA GLY A 200 1.07 -4.22 2.36
C GLY A 200 2.06 -3.64 3.36
N HIS A 201 1.77 -2.47 3.92
CA HIS A 201 2.35 -1.82 5.09
C HIS A 201 3.80 -1.33 4.95
N ILE A 202 4.70 -2.15 4.42
CA ILE A 202 6.13 -1.80 4.30
C ILE A 202 6.46 -1.07 2.99
N HIS A 203 5.48 -0.85 2.11
CA HIS A 203 5.60 -0.17 0.82
C HIS A 203 6.66 -0.78 -0.12
N GLU A 204 7.01 -2.06 0.06
CA GLU A 204 8.05 -2.73 -0.73
C GLU A 204 7.42 -3.82 -1.62
N PRO A 205 7.08 -3.50 -2.89
CA PRO A 205 6.40 -4.44 -3.78
C PRO A 205 7.28 -5.64 -4.12
N ASN A 206 6.79 -6.86 -3.80
CA ASN A 206 7.57 -8.07 -3.99
C ASN A 206 6.70 -9.28 -4.32
N ILE A 207 7.24 -10.23 -5.06
CA ILE A 207 6.72 -11.60 -5.27
C ILE A 207 7.89 -12.55 -5.17
N VAL A 208 7.99 -13.31 -4.08
CA VAL A 208 9.12 -14.22 -3.84
C VAL A 208 8.69 -15.48 -3.11
N GLU A 209 9.19 -16.64 -3.54
CA GLU A 209 9.03 -17.88 -2.78
C GLU A 209 9.99 -17.87 -1.59
N LYS A 210 9.47 -18.12 -0.41
CA LYS A 210 10.23 -18.25 0.83
C LYS A 210 10.00 -19.63 1.42
N SER A 211 11.02 -20.19 2.04
CA SER A 211 10.98 -21.52 2.66
C SER A 211 11.74 -21.54 3.97
N ASN A 212 11.30 -22.42 4.86
CA ASN A 212 12.01 -22.78 6.09
C ASN A 212 11.99 -24.30 6.27
N LYS A 213 12.46 -24.80 7.42
CA LYS A 213 12.48 -26.26 7.74
C LYS A 213 11.11 -26.94 7.74
N ASN A 214 10.01 -26.17 7.84
CA ASN A 214 8.65 -26.69 7.98
C ASN A 214 7.88 -26.64 6.66
N GLY A 215 8.35 -25.95 5.62
CA GLY A 215 7.66 -25.83 4.34
C GLY A 215 8.04 -24.60 3.54
N LYS A 216 7.16 -24.23 2.62
CA LYS A 216 7.33 -23.06 1.77
C LYS A 216 6.02 -22.32 1.56
N THR A 217 6.11 -21.02 1.30
CA THR A 217 5.00 -20.14 0.91
C THR A 217 5.49 -19.11 -0.08
N MET A 218 4.60 -18.55 -0.88
CA MET A 218 4.91 -17.39 -1.71
C MET A 218 4.53 -16.13 -0.94
N TYR A 219 5.53 -15.30 -0.64
CA TYR A 219 5.34 -13.96 -0.10
C TYR A 219 5.04 -12.98 -1.21
N LEU A 220 3.99 -12.17 -1.01
CA LEU A 220 3.54 -11.15 -1.94
C LEU A 220 3.30 -9.84 -1.19
N ASN A 221 3.85 -8.73 -1.71
CA ASN A 221 3.54 -7.40 -1.21
C ASN A 221 3.05 -6.53 -2.37
N SER A 222 1.92 -5.86 -2.18
CA SER A 222 1.29 -5.04 -3.23
C SER A 222 2.01 -3.71 -3.48
N GLY A 223 2.95 -3.32 -2.60
CA GLY A 223 3.57 -2.01 -2.63
C GLY A 223 2.58 -0.91 -2.23
N ASP A 224 2.62 0.22 -2.91
CA ASP A 224 1.87 1.42 -2.56
C ASP A 224 1.45 2.24 -3.79
N TRP A 225 0.63 3.28 -3.56
CA TRP A 225 0.23 4.29 -4.56
C TRP A 225 0.75 5.69 -4.20
N VAL A 226 1.89 5.74 -3.51
CA VAL A 226 2.62 6.95 -3.12
C VAL A 226 3.96 7.07 -3.85
N GLU A 227 4.74 5.97 -3.90
CA GLU A 227 6.07 5.94 -4.51
C GLU A 227 6.16 4.91 -5.64
N ASN A 228 5.61 3.71 -5.44
CA ASN A 228 5.79 2.57 -6.35
C ASN A 228 4.71 2.42 -7.42
N LEU A 229 3.48 2.89 -7.14
CA LEU A 229 2.29 2.81 -8.02
C LEU A 229 2.05 1.37 -8.52
N THR A 230 1.90 0.44 -7.58
CA THR A 230 1.85 -0.99 -7.88
C THR A 230 0.58 -1.66 -7.38
N ALA A 231 0.27 -2.80 -7.98
CA ALA A 231 -0.82 -3.69 -7.58
C ALA A 231 -0.44 -5.14 -7.80
N LEU A 232 -0.97 -6.05 -7.00
CA LEU A 232 -0.89 -7.47 -7.29
C LEU A 232 -2.11 -7.91 -8.10
N GLU A 233 -1.88 -8.62 -9.18
CA GLU A 233 -2.92 -9.21 -10.02
C GLU A 233 -2.79 -10.73 -10.03
N TYR A 234 -3.90 -11.46 -9.76
CA TYR A 234 -3.98 -12.89 -9.97
C TYR A 234 -4.88 -13.18 -11.16
N HIS A 235 -4.34 -13.88 -12.14
CA HIS A 235 -5.08 -14.29 -13.33
C HIS A 235 -4.46 -15.55 -13.95
N LYS A 236 -5.29 -16.49 -14.38
CA LYS A 236 -4.86 -17.75 -14.98
C LYS A 236 -3.83 -18.49 -14.12
N LYS A 237 -4.12 -18.64 -12.83
CA LYS A 237 -3.28 -19.34 -11.83
C LYS A 237 -1.91 -18.71 -11.60
N ARG A 238 -1.72 -17.45 -11.92
CA ARG A 238 -0.44 -16.74 -11.75
C ARG A 238 -0.62 -15.39 -11.09
N TRP A 239 0.28 -15.08 -10.17
CA TRP A 239 0.47 -13.75 -9.64
C TRP A 239 1.37 -12.92 -10.54
N LYS A 240 1.04 -11.66 -10.68
CA LYS A 240 1.84 -10.65 -11.38
C LYS A 240 1.84 -9.36 -10.58
N LEU A 241 2.99 -8.73 -10.48
CA LEU A 241 3.10 -7.36 -10.00
C LEU A 241 2.85 -6.42 -11.18
N PHE A 242 1.74 -5.68 -11.10
CA PHE A 242 1.47 -4.57 -12.00
C PHE A 242 2.27 -3.35 -11.52
N ARG A 243 2.87 -2.60 -12.44
CA ARG A 243 3.49 -1.29 -12.20
C ARG A 243 2.86 -0.29 -13.15
N TYR A 244 2.37 0.81 -12.60
CA TYR A 244 1.84 1.89 -13.41
C TYR A 244 2.96 2.54 -14.21
N SER A 245 2.71 2.80 -15.49
CA SER A 245 3.61 3.56 -16.36
C SER A 245 2.73 4.36 -17.31
N GLU A 246 2.94 5.66 -17.41
CA GLU A 246 2.19 6.54 -18.33
C GLU A 246 2.25 6.08 -19.77
N HIS A 247 3.35 5.44 -20.18
CA HIS A 247 3.52 4.90 -21.56
C HIS A 247 2.57 3.74 -21.88
N ASN A 248 1.92 3.14 -20.90
CA ASN A 248 0.93 2.06 -21.12
C ASN A 248 -0.47 2.59 -21.43
N TYR A 249 -0.67 3.91 -21.38
CA TYR A 249 -1.94 4.57 -21.57
C TYR A 249 -1.76 5.62 -22.68
N THR A 250 -2.57 5.54 -23.73
CA THR A 250 -2.55 6.48 -24.86
C THR A 250 -3.35 7.75 -24.54
N GLU A 251 -3.05 8.85 -25.21
CA GLU A 251 -3.68 10.18 -25.05
C GLU A 251 -5.21 10.17 -25.15
N ASP A 252 -5.81 9.17 -25.85
CA ASP A 252 -7.26 9.00 -25.96
C ASP A 252 -8.00 8.76 -24.62
N GLU A 253 -7.28 8.53 -23.53
CA GLU A 253 -7.87 8.26 -22.22
C GLU A 253 -8.02 9.53 -21.34
N GLU A 254 -7.37 10.63 -21.66
CA GLU A 254 -7.56 11.92 -20.97
C GLU A 254 -8.96 12.48 -21.21
N ASP A 255 -9.51 12.32 -22.42
CA ASP A 255 -10.86 12.77 -22.78
C ASP A 255 -11.99 12.09 -22.00
N LEU A 256 -11.77 10.87 -21.50
CA LEU A 256 -12.76 10.14 -20.70
C LEU A 256 -12.98 10.74 -19.30
N PHE A 257 -12.04 11.54 -18.80
CA PHE A 257 -12.19 12.22 -17.51
C PHE A 257 -12.91 13.56 -17.62
N GLU A 258 -12.91 14.19 -18.81
CA GLU A 258 -13.60 15.46 -19.05
C GLU A 258 -15.07 15.28 -19.42
N MET A 259 -15.48 14.15 -20.00
CA MET A 259 -16.84 13.88 -20.47
C MET A 259 -17.82 13.44 -19.37
N GLU A 260 -17.39 13.19 -18.14
CA GLU A 260 -18.24 12.84 -16.99
C GLU A 260 -18.42 14.01 -15.96
N ASN A 261 -18.18 15.26 -16.39
CA ASN A 261 -18.42 16.46 -15.56
C ASN A 261 -19.85 16.96 -15.70
#